data_6d241fc849efaa2af50a433353805445
#
_entry.id   6d241fc849efaa2af50a433353805445
#
_cell.length_a   1.000
_cell.length_b   1.000
_cell.length_c   1.000
_cell.angle_alpha   90.00
_cell.angle_beta   90.00
_cell.angle_gamma   90.00
#
_symmetry.space_group_name_H-M   'P 1'
#
loop_
_entity.id
_entity.type
_entity.pdbx_description
1 polymer ?
#
loop_
_entity_poly.entity_id
_entity_poly.type
_entity_poly.pdbx_seq_one_letter_code
_entity_poly.pdbx_strand_id
1 'polypeptide(L)'
;SFTINYTENIAAAYGIASANLGRWSLVAGVRGEYTRTEGKGHGIAQNYFSLFPNANVSYALTKDGAYSLIAQYARTIERPRFWTLNPQRYQISDYTYQTGNPELDPAYKHDASLTLVLKHKYTLTGGTVVQTGEIQQTMRPDADDPKRLCMAWVNYDTTKSYYVSANAPCQFAKWWTMNLNATYIRQGQRIDQHSPEKHYNLYFANASTTFTLPAKFYIDLSYRFQSRMDFGNCWVKPLHFLNAGIKKRFG
;
A
#
# COMPACT_ATOMS: atom_id res chain seq x y z
N SER A 1 7.80 27.77 22.80
CA SER A 1 7.71 26.31 22.60
C SER A 1 6.25 25.92 22.55
N PHE A 2 5.85 25.23 21.53
CA PHE A 2 4.49 24.79 21.33
C PHE A 2 4.41 23.32 21.73
N THR A 3 3.59 22.99 22.73
CA THR A 3 3.42 21.63 23.23
C THR A 3 2.00 21.20 22.96
N ILE A 4 1.82 20.11 22.19
CA ILE A 4 0.52 19.46 22.02
C ILE A 4 0.50 18.20 22.84
N ASN A 5 -0.49 18.06 23.69
CA ASN A 5 -0.80 16.80 24.36
C ASN A 5 -1.81 16.03 23.51
N TYR A 6 -1.32 15.00 22.80
CA TYR A 6 -2.12 14.09 22.00
C TYR A 6 -2.23 12.75 22.69
N THR A 7 -3.46 12.27 22.83
CA THR A 7 -3.75 10.96 23.45
C THR A 7 -4.65 10.16 22.52
N GLU A 8 -4.28 8.93 22.23
CA GLU A 8 -5.07 7.98 21.48
C GLU A 8 -5.26 6.70 22.31
N ASN A 9 -6.50 6.29 22.50
CA ASN A 9 -6.87 5.07 23.19
C ASN A 9 -7.64 4.19 22.23
N ILE A 10 -7.22 2.92 22.08
CA ILE A 10 -7.86 1.93 21.23
C ILE A 10 -8.17 0.70 22.05
N ALA A 11 -9.45 0.36 22.16
CA ALA A 11 -9.90 -0.91 22.70
C ALA A 11 -10.32 -1.83 21.55
N ALA A 12 -9.86 -3.08 21.55
CA ALA A 12 -10.13 -4.02 20.47
C ALA A 12 -10.49 -5.41 20.97
N ALA A 13 -11.40 -6.06 20.24
CA ALA A 13 -11.70 -7.48 20.40
C ALA A 13 -11.71 -8.15 19.02
N TYR A 14 -11.32 -9.42 18.94
CA TYR A 14 -11.31 -10.15 17.68
C TYR A 14 -11.74 -11.60 17.87
N GLY A 15 -12.28 -12.19 16.79
CA GLY A 15 -12.58 -13.61 16.68
C GLY A 15 -12.07 -14.15 15.34
N ILE A 16 -11.54 -15.37 15.34
CA ILE A 16 -11.05 -16.05 14.15
C ILE A 16 -11.61 -17.47 14.15
N ALA A 17 -12.08 -17.92 12.98
CA ALA A 17 -12.48 -19.30 12.72
C ALA A 17 -11.68 -19.86 11.55
N SER A 18 -11.31 -21.12 11.62
CA SER A 18 -10.63 -21.84 10.53
C SER A 18 -11.21 -23.24 10.34
N ALA A 19 -11.25 -23.69 9.09
CA ALA A 19 -11.71 -25.01 8.73
C ALA A 19 -10.90 -25.56 7.55
N ASN A 20 -10.59 -26.86 7.59
CA ASN A 20 -9.97 -27.58 6.49
C ASN A 20 -10.92 -28.69 6.05
N LEU A 21 -11.44 -28.60 4.83
CA LEU A 21 -12.47 -29.49 4.26
C LEU A 21 -11.95 -30.09 2.94
N GLY A 22 -11.22 -31.19 3.04
CA GLY A 22 -10.63 -31.84 1.88
C GLY A 22 -9.62 -30.94 1.15
N ARG A 23 -10.01 -30.41 -0.02
CA ARG A 23 -9.18 -29.49 -0.81
C ARG A 23 -9.35 -28.01 -0.44
N TRP A 24 -10.26 -27.70 0.46
CA TRP A 24 -10.54 -26.35 0.92
C TRP A 24 -9.84 -26.06 2.22
N SER A 25 -9.20 -24.89 2.31
CA SER A 25 -8.74 -24.31 3.55
C SER A 25 -9.39 -22.93 3.69
N LEU A 26 -10.08 -22.72 4.80
CA LEU A 26 -10.89 -21.53 5.06
C LEU A 26 -10.39 -20.89 6.35
N VAL A 27 -10.15 -19.58 6.32
CA VAL A 27 -9.88 -18.77 7.51
C VAL A 27 -10.71 -17.51 7.39
N ALA A 28 -11.50 -17.21 8.41
CA ALA A 28 -12.27 -15.97 8.47
C ALA A 28 -12.12 -15.36 9.86
N GLY A 29 -11.99 -14.05 9.91
CA GLY A 29 -11.85 -13.31 11.15
C GLY A 29 -12.59 -11.98 11.10
N VAL A 30 -12.92 -11.47 12.29
CA VAL A 30 -13.41 -10.11 12.45
C VAL A 30 -12.78 -9.50 13.69
N ARG A 31 -12.32 -8.25 13.56
CA ARG A 31 -11.83 -7.43 14.67
C ARG A 31 -12.70 -6.18 14.77
N GLY A 32 -13.19 -5.91 15.98
CA GLY A 32 -13.88 -4.66 16.33
C GLY A 32 -12.94 -3.77 17.12
N GLU A 33 -12.88 -2.50 16.78
CA GLU A 33 -12.08 -1.49 17.47
C GLU A 33 -12.93 -0.28 17.83
N TYR A 34 -12.80 0.17 19.07
CA TYR A 34 -13.27 1.47 19.52
C TYR A 34 -12.08 2.39 19.74
N THR A 35 -12.04 3.51 19.03
CA THR A 35 -10.95 4.49 19.10
C THR A 35 -11.47 5.79 19.68
N ARG A 36 -10.73 6.34 20.63
CA ARG A 36 -10.92 7.68 21.19
C ARG A 36 -9.62 8.46 21.09
N THR A 37 -9.67 9.60 20.40
CA THR A 37 -8.53 10.47 20.18
C THR A 37 -8.84 11.86 20.74
N GLU A 38 -7.92 12.44 21.51
CA GLU A 38 -8.01 13.78 22.08
C GLU A 38 -6.69 14.54 21.89
N GLY A 39 -6.78 15.75 21.33
CA GLY A 39 -5.66 16.71 21.26
C GLY A 39 -6.01 18.00 21.96
N LYS A 40 -5.49 18.20 23.16
CA LYS A 40 -5.80 19.40 23.97
C LYS A 40 -5.29 20.66 23.29
N GLY A 41 -6.19 21.65 23.10
CA GLY A 41 -5.85 22.97 22.57
C GLY A 41 -5.96 23.13 21.06
N HIS A 42 -6.35 22.08 20.28
CA HIS A 42 -6.36 22.14 18.80
C HIS A 42 -7.61 21.56 18.13
N GLY A 43 -8.70 21.37 18.88
CA GLY A 43 -9.96 20.89 18.33
C GLY A 43 -9.96 19.43 17.86
N ILE A 44 -8.90 18.66 18.18
CA ILE A 44 -8.82 17.23 17.80
C ILE A 44 -9.60 16.45 18.86
N ALA A 45 -10.79 15.94 18.47
CA ALA A 45 -11.58 15.03 19.30
C ALA A 45 -12.36 14.09 18.38
N GLN A 46 -11.99 12.82 18.36
CA GLN A 46 -12.64 11.80 17.51
C GLN A 46 -12.99 10.57 18.34
N ASN A 47 -14.20 10.07 18.16
CA ASN A 47 -14.65 8.80 18.73
C ASN A 47 -15.35 8.01 17.63
N TYR A 48 -14.89 6.80 17.36
CA TYR A 48 -15.51 5.94 16.37
C TYR A 48 -15.31 4.46 16.65
N PHE A 49 -16.26 3.67 16.19
CA PHE A 49 -16.19 2.21 16.19
C PHE A 49 -15.99 1.70 14.76
N SER A 50 -15.12 0.73 14.60
CA SER A 50 -14.81 0.15 13.28
C SER A 50 -14.74 -1.37 13.35
N LEU A 51 -15.26 -2.03 12.31
CA LEU A 51 -15.16 -3.48 12.10
C LEU A 51 -14.19 -3.78 10.95
N PHE A 52 -13.34 -4.75 11.18
CA PHE A 52 -12.31 -5.21 10.24
C PHE A 52 -12.47 -6.69 9.95
N PRO A 53 -13.42 -7.06 9.05
CA PRO A 53 -13.53 -8.43 8.57
C PRO A 53 -12.34 -8.78 7.66
N ASN A 54 -11.91 -10.04 7.73
CA ASN A 54 -10.94 -10.63 6.82
C ASN A 54 -11.34 -12.06 6.52
N ALA A 55 -11.00 -12.54 5.34
CA ALA A 55 -11.22 -13.91 4.92
C ALA A 55 -10.11 -14.35 3.96
N ASN A 56 -9.71 -15.61 4.09
CA ASN A 56 -8.82 -16.29 3.19
C ASN A 56 -9.42 -17.64 2.85
N VAL A 57 -9.63 -17.90 1.56
CA VAL A 57 -10.18 -19.15 1.04
C VAL A 57 -9.19 -19.71 0.05
N SER A 58 -8.64 -20.87 0.33
CA SER A 58 -7.72 -21.58 -0.57
C SER A 58 -8.34 -22.89 -1.05
N TYR A 59 -8.22 -23.15 -2.33
CA TYR A 59 -8.66 -24.39 -2.96
C TYR A 59 -7.50 -25.05 -3.72
N ALA A 60 -7.16 -26.27 -3.34
CA ALA A 60 -6.14 -27.06 -4.04
C ALA A 60 -6.76 -27.69 -5.31
N LEU A 61 -6.34 -27.20 -6.49
CA LEU A 61 -6.78 -27.70 -7.79
C LEU A 61 -6.24 -29.11 -8.05
N THR A 62 -5.05 -29.43 -7.52
CA THR A 62 -4.42 -30.74 -7.60
C THR A 62 -4.27 -31.37 -6.21
N LYS A 63 -4.16 -32.70 -6.14
CA LYS A 63 -4.05 -33.43 -4.87
C LYS A 63 -2.78 -33.07 -4.08
N ASP A 64 -1.71 -32.80 -4.76
CA ASP A 64 -0.41 -32.38 -4.20
C ASP A 64 -0.35 -30.89 -3.85
N GLY A 65 -1.41 -30.11 -4.18
CA GLY A 65 -1.45 -28.66 -3.95
C GLY A 65 -0.55 -27.85 -4.87
N ALA A 66 0.08 -28.47 -5.88
CA ALA A 66 0.97 -27.78 -6.80
C ALA A 66 0.29 -26.66 -7.59
N TYR A 67 -1.01 -26.79 -7.77
CA TYR A 67 -1.89 -25.77 -8.35
C TYR A 67 -2.98 -25.43 -7.34
N SER A 68 -3.10 -24.15 -7.00
CA SER A 68 -4.12 -23.68 -6.05
C SER A 68 -4.67 -22.33 -6.43
N LEU A 69 -5.89 -22.08 -5.99
CA LEU A 69 -6.58 -20.82 -6.12
C LEU A 69 -6.81 -20.26 -4.72
N ILE A 70 -6.46 -19.00 -4.49
CA ILE A 70 -6.55 -18.33 -3.19
C ILE A 70 -7.34 -17.05 -3.37
N ALA A 71 -8.49 -16.96 -2.70
CA ALA A 71 -9.28 -15.73 -2.61
C ALA A 71 -9.05 -15.10 -1.25
N GLN A 72 -8.80 -13.78 -1.24
CA GLN A 72 -8.55 -13.02 -0.02
C GLN A 72 -9.40 -11.76 -0.01
N TYR A 73 -9.85 -11.40 1.19
CA TYR A 73 -10.49 -10.13 1.46
C TYR A 73 -10.05 -9.61 2.83
N ALA A 74 -9.78 -8.30 2.90
CA ALA A 74 -9.51 -7.64 4.16
C ALA A 74 -10.02 -6.20 4.12
N ARG A 75 -10.59 -5.75 5.24
CA ARG A 75 -10.83 -4.34 5.53
C ARG A 75 -9.81 -3.85 6.54
N THR A 76 -9.17 -2.72 6.25
CA THR A 76 -8.18 -2.07 7.11
C THR A 76 -8.47 -0.59 7.28
N ILE A 77 -7.84 0.04 8.27
CA ILE A 77 -7.95 1.46 8.55
C ILE A 77 -6.56 2.11 8.51
N GLU A 78 -6.49 3.32 7.96
CA GLU A 78 -5.37 4.23 8.09
C GLU A 78 -5.81 5.44 8.91
N ARG A 79 -5.21 5.62 10.09
CA ARG A 79 -5.53 6.72 10.98
C ARG A 79 -4.66 7.93 10.66
N PRO A 80 -5.20 9.15 10.74
CA PRO A 80 -4.38 10.35 10.66
C PRO A 80 -3.30 10.31 11.73
N ARG A 81 -2.07 10.55 11.34
CA ARG A 81 -0.95 10.63 12.30
C ARG A 81 -0.94 12.00 12.95
N PHE A 82 -0.40 12.10 14.17
CA PHE A 82 -0.31 13.36 14.90
C PHE A 82 0.21 14.54 14.03
N TRP A 83 1.27 14.32 13.27
CA TRP A 83 1.86 15.37 12.44
C TRP A 83 1.00 15.77 11.23
N THR A 84 0.07 14.89 10.76
CA THR A 84 -0.91 15.24 9.72
C THR A 84 -2.09 16.03 10.28
N LEU A 85 -2.37 15.90 11.58
CA LEU A 85 -3.43 16.63 12.28
C LEU A 85 -2.97 18.00 12.82
N ASN A 86 -1.65 18.16 13.04
CA ASN A 86 -1.11 19.36 13.67
C ASN A 86 -1.23 20.60 12.75
N PRO A 87 -2.08 21.60 13.08
CA PRO A 87 -2.31 22.77 12.24
C PRO A 87 -1.17 23.78 12.21
N GLN A 88 -0.06 23.49 12.90
CA GLN A 88 1.10 24.37 12.90
C GLN A 88 1.66 24.51 11.47
N ARG A 89 2.00 25.76 11.07
CA ARG A 89 2.65 26.03 9.80
C ARG A 89 4.15 25.79 9.92
N TYR A 90 4.68 24.91 9.06
CA TYR A 90 6.11 24.65 8.90
C TYR A 90 6.61 25.29 7.61
N GLN A 91 7.46 26.29 7.72
CA GLN A 91 8.04 26.94 6.55
C GLN A 91 9.03 26.00 5.86
N ILE A 92 8.81 25.74 4.56
CA ILE A 92 9.71 24.93 3.71
C ILE A 92 10.63 25.84 2.90
N SER A 93 10.08 26.94 2.36
CA SER A 93 10.81 27.97 1.62
C SER A 93 10.09 29.31 1.77
N ASP A 94 10.63 30.40 1.21
CA ASP A 94 10.03 31.73 1.28
C ASP A 94 8.60 31.77 0.73
N TYR A 95 8.27 30.86 -0.20
CA TYR A 95 6.98 30.81 -0.88
C TYR A 95 6.18 29.53 -0.59
N THR A 96 6.67 28.66 0.28
CA THR A 96 6.01 27.36 0.53
C THR A 96 6.03 27.00 2.01
N TYR A 97 4.88 26.64 2.55
CA TYR A 97 4.78 26.08 3.89
C TYR A 97 3.91 24.81 3.90
N GLN A 98 4.07 24.01 4.92
CA GLN A 98 3.26 22.83 5.18
C GLN A 98 2.42 23.03 6.43
N THR A 99 1.19 22.52 6.43
CA THR A 99 0.32 22.48 7.60
C THR A 99 -0.40 21.13 7.67
N GLY A 100 -0.69 20.68 8.89
CA GLY A 100 -1.61 19.59 9.12
C GLY A 100 -3.06 20.06 9.03
N ASN A 101 -3.99 19.09 9.14
CA ASN A 101 -5.42 19.32 9.14
C ASN A 101 -6.07 18.54 10.30
N PRO A 102 -6.56 19.22 11.35
CA PRO A 102 -7.20 18.56 12.48
C PRO A 102 -8.55 17.90 12.15
N GLU A 103 -9.14 18.22 10.99
CA GLU A 103 -10.42 17.69 10.52
C GLU A 103 -10.28 16.40 9.70
N LEU A 104 -9.06 15.82 9.61
CA LEU A 104 -8.85 14.57 8.87
C LEU A 104 -9.59 13.41 9.53
N ASP A 105 -10.38 12.73 8.73
CA ASP A 105 -11.01 11.46 9.09
C ASP A 105 -10.09 10.27 8.85
N PRO A 106 -10.29 9.14 9.54
CA PRO A 106 -9.65 7.88 9.21
C PRO A 106 -10.04 7.40 7.82
N ALA A 107 -9.05 6.88 7.08
CA ALA A 107 -9.29 6.23 5.80
C ALA A 107 -9.57 4.74 5.97
N TYR A 108 -10.50 4.20 5.20
CA TYR A 108 -10.85 2.79 5.19
C TYR A 108 -10.49 2.16 3.84
N LYS A 109 -9.83 1.03 3.90
CA LYS A 109 -9.37 0.30 2.72
C LYS A 109 -10.01 -1.09 2.68
N HIS A 110 -10.65 -1.42 1.58
CA HIS A 110 -11.15 -2.74 1.22
C HIS A 110 -10.22 -3.32 0.16
N ASP A 111 -9.64 -4.48 0.42
CA ASP A 111 -8.73 -5.17 -0.48
C ASP A 111 -9.32 -6.56 -0.76
N ALA A 112 -9.57 -6.86 -2.03
CA ALA A 112 -10.04 -8.16 -2.48
C ALA A 112 -9.17 -8.66 -3.61
N SER A 113 -8.69 -9.91 -3.52
CA SER A 113 -7.80 -10.50 -4.53
C SER A 113 -8.06 -11.98 -4.76
N LEU A 114 -7.69 -12.43 -5.96
CA LEU A 114 -7.67 -13.80 -6.37
C LEU A 114 -6.28 -14.14 -6.89
N THR A 115 -5.63 -15.13 -6.29
CA THR A 115 -4.29 -15.59 -6.67
C THR A 115 -4.36 -17.00 -7.20
N LEU A 116 -3.84 -17.20 -8.40
CA LEU A 116 -3.55 -18.51 -8.98
C LEU A 116 -2.09 -18.85 -8.70
N VAL A 117 -1.86 -19.97 -8.00
CA VAL A 117 -0.54 -20.54 -7.77
C VAL A 117 -0.32 -21.69 -8.75
N LEU A 118 0.82 -21.71 -9.44
CA LEU A 118 1.17 -22.74 -10.43
C LEU A 118 2.50 -23.37 -10.03
N LYS A 119 2.51 -24.71 -9.93
CA LYS A 119 3.69 -25.53 -9.58
C LYS A 119 4.38 -25.10 -8.28
N HIS A 120 3.61 -24.68 -7.25
CA HIS A 120 4.11 -24.11 -5.99
C HIS A 120 5.07 -22.90 -6.17
N LYS A 121 5.17 -22.34 -7.34
CA LYS A 121 6.26 -21.43 -7.72
C LYS A 121 5.78 -20.11 -8.30
N TYR A 122 4.97 -20.19 -9.34
CA TYR A 122 4.51 -19.04 -10.09
C TYR A 122 3.21 -18.55 -9.52
N THR A 123 3.04 -17.22 -9.41
CA THR A 123 1.77 -16.66 -8.96
C THR A 123 1.27 -15.63 -9.96
N LEU A 124 -0.03 -15.65 -10.18
CA LEU A 124 -0.76 -14.61 -10.90
C LEU A 124 -1.88 -14.14 -9.99
N THR A 125 -1.85 -12.88 -9.61
CA THR A 125 -2.84 -12.26 -8.71
C THR A 125 -3.57 -11.16 -9.44
N GLY A 126 -4.90 -11.20 -9.41
CA GLY A 126 -5.76 -10.10 -9.80
C GLY A 126 -6.53 -9.60 -8.58
N GLY A 127 -6.68 -8.29 -8.44
CA GLY A 127 -7.37 -7.76 -7.28
C GLY A 127 -7.88 -6.33 -7.47
N THR A 128 -8.62 -5.89 -6.47
CA THR A 128 -9.13 -4.53 -6.37
C THR A 128 -8.93 -3.99 -4.97
N VAL A 129 -8.55 -2.72 -4.90
CA VAL A 129 -8.47 -1.95 -3.66
C VAL A 129 -9.40 -0.77 -3.79
N VAL A 130 -10.34 -0.63 -2.85
CA VAL A 130 -11.20 0.54 -2.73
C VAL A 130 -10.89 1.22 -1.41
N GLN A 131 -10.45 2.45 -1.46
CA GLN A 131 -10.12 3.27 -0.29
C GLN A 131 -11.03 4.49 -0.26
N THR A 132 -11.67 4.72 0.89
CA THR A 132 -12.48 5.91 1.17
C THR A 132 -11.78 6.78 2.20
N GLY A 133 -11.80 8.09 2.00
CA GLY A 133 -11.14 9.02 2.91
C GLY A 133 -9.59 8.96 2.84
N GLU A 134 -9.00 8.52 1.74
CA GLU A 134 -7.54 8.41 1.61
C GLU A 134 -6.84 9.71 1.99
N ILE A 135 -5.90 9.63 2.94
CA ILE A 135 -5.19 10.80 3.46
C ILE A 135 -4.05 11.15 2.50
N GLN A 136 -4.21 12.25 1.78
CA GLN A 136 -3.26 12.69 0.76
C GLN A 136 -2.79 14.12 1.01
N GLN A 137 -1.55 14.40 0.61
CA GLN A 137 -1.02 15.75 0.61
C GLN A 137 -1.36 16.44 -0.71
N THR A 138 -1.88 17.65 -0.64
CA THR A 138 -2.17 18.48 -1.81
C THR A 138 -1.48 19.83 -1.72
N MET A 139 -1.12 20.39 -2.86
CA MET A 139 -0.59 21.75 -2.96
C MET A 139 -1.69 22.68 -3.45
N ARG A 140 -1.92 23.78 -2.74
CA ARG A 140 -2.87 24.83 -3.11
C ARG A 140 -2.28 26.19 -2.84
N PRO A 141 -2.72 27.26 -3.54
CA PRO A 141 -2.41 28.62 -3.15
C PRO A 141 -2.87 28.89 -1.71
N ASP A 142 -2.08 29.70 -0.98
CA ASP A 142 -2.48 30.18 0.34
C ASP A 142 -3.72 31.10 0.19
N ALA A 143 -4.65 31.00 1.16
CA ALA A 143 -5.87 31.80 1.13
C ALA A 143 -5.59 33.30 1.33
N ASP A 144 -4.54 33.64 2.10
CA ASP A 144 -4.18 35.03 2.46
C ASP A 144 -3.20 35.65 1.45
N ASP A 145 -2.35 34.82 0.81
CA ASP A 145 -1.36 35.26 -0.16
C ASP A 145 -1.23 34.25 -1.32
N PRO A 146 -1.89 34.49 -2.47
CA PRO A 146 -1.87 33.58 -3.62
C PRO A 146 -0.49 33.32 -4.24
N LYS A 147 0.53 34.11 -3.89
CA LYS A 147 1.92 33.88 -4.31
C LYS A 147 2.60 32.79 -3.50
N ARG A 148 2.02 32.39 -2.38
CA ARG A 148 2.51 31.33 -1.51
C ARG A 148 1.75 30.04 -1.77
N LEU A 149 2.44 28.91 -1.63
CA LEU A 149 1.88 27.57 -1.74
C LEU A 149 1.74 26.95 -0.35
N CYS A 150 0.56 26.41 -0.09
CA CYS A 150 0.26 25.63 1.09
C CYS A 150 0.25 24.15 0.73
N MET A 151 1.10 23.35 1.36
CA MET A 151 1.04 21.91 1.35
C MET A 151 0.15 21.46 2.51
N ALA A 152 -1.07 21.02 2.22
CA ALA A 152 -2.06 20.62 3.22
C ALA A 152 -2.45 19.16 3.06
N TRP A 153 -2.87 18.54 4.16
CA TRP A 153 -3.41 17.18 4.17
C TRP A 153 -4.93 17.23 4.01
N VAL A 154 -5.47 16.34 3.18
CA VAL A 154 -6.90 16.23 2.89
C VAL A 154 -7.30 14.76 2.78
N ASN A 155 -8.58 14.47 3.04
CA ASN A 155 -9.15 13.18 2.70
C ASN A 155 -9.67 13.23 1.27
N TYR A 156 -9.21 12.32 0.41
CA TYR A 156 -9.82 12.08 -0.89
C TYR A 156 -11.11 11.30 -0.71
N ASP A 157 -12.14 11.61 -1.50
CA ASP A 157 -13.42 10.94 -1.40
C ASP A 157 -13.30 9.43 -1.64
N THR A 158 -12.75 9.03 -2.78
CA THR A 158 -12.58 7.62 -3.12
C THR A 158 -11.39 7.41 -4.04
N THR A 159 -10.58 6.39 -3.73
CA THR A 159 -9.55 5.86 -4.62
C THR A 159 -9.87 4.39 -4.91
N LYS A 160 -9.98 4.03 -6.19
CA LYS A 160 -10.20 2.66 -6.65
C LYS A 160 -9.01 2.21 -7.46
N SER A 161 -8.47 1.05 -7.13
CA SER A 161 -7.35 0.45 -7.86
C SER A 161 -7.71 -0.96 -8.27
N TYR A 162 -7.49 -1.29 -9.54
CA TYR A 162 -7.55 -2.65 -10.06
C TYR A 162 -6.14 -3.04 -10.46
N TYR A 163 -5.68 -4.19 -10.01
CA TYR A 163 -4.31 -4.60 -10.29
C TYR A 163 -4.23 -6.04 -10.77
N VAL A 164 -3.19 -6.29 -11.56
CA VAL A 164 -2.73 -7.63 -11.91
C VAL A 164 -1.23 -7.69 -11.63
N SER A 165 -0.83 -8.72 -10.88
CA SER A 165 0.56 -8.94 -10.49
C SER A 165 0.98 -10.36 -10.82
N ALA A 166 2.15 -10.53 -11.39
CA ALA A 166 2.74 -11.82 -11.68
C ALA A 166 4.12 -11.94 -11.01
N ASN A 167 4.39 -13.11 -10.42
CA ASN A 167 5.70 -13.49 -9.90
C ASN A 167 6.14 -14.78 -10.57
N ALA A 168 7.37 -14.79 -11.10
CA ALA A 168 7.94 -15.92 -11.81
C ALA A 168 9.39 -16.16 -11.37
N PRO A 169 9.64 -17.01 -10.36
CA PRO A 169 10.97 -17.50 -10.02
C PRO A 169 11.39 -18.55 -11.05
N CYS A 170 12.41 -18.24 -11.85
CA CYS A 170 12.93 -19.06 -12.92
C CYS A 170 14.31 -19.62 -12.57
N GLN A 171 14.56 -20.87 -12.87
CA GLN A 171 15.89 -21.48 -12.82
C GLN A 171 16.22 -21.98 -14.23
N PHE A 172 17.04 -21.22 -14.96
CA PHE A 172 17.42 -21.55 -16.33
C PHE A 172 18.51 -22.61 -16.36
N ALA A 173 19.41 -22.57 -15.37
CA ALA A 173 20.45 -23.55 -15.18
C ALA A 173 20.78 -23.68 -13.69
N LYS A 174 21.58 -24.71 -13.28
CA LYS A 174 22.04 -24.84 -11.88
C LYS A 174 22.84 -23.63 -11.38
N TRP A 175 23.44 -22.89 -12.31
CA TRP A 175 24.26 -21.73 -12.03
C TRP A 175 23.54 -20.39 -12.34
N TRP A 176 22.30 -20.42 -12.89
CA TRP A 176 21.57 -19.22 -13.25
C TRP A 176 20.12 -19.27 -12.76
N THR A 177 19.81 -18.42 -11.80
CA THR A 177 18.46 -18.21 -11.29
C THR A 177 18.01 -16.78 -11.52
N MET A 178 16.72 -16.56 -11.77
CA MET A 178 16.11 -15.26 -11.96
C MET A 178 14.74 -15.22 -11.26
N ASN A 179 14.41 -14.09 -10.67
CA ASN A 179 13.08 -13.81 -10.18
C ASN A 179 12.52 -12.59 -10.90
N LEU A 180 11.36 -12.76 -11.52
CA LEU A 180 10.64 -11.71 -12.24
C LEU A 180 9.35 -11.36 -11.50
N ASN A 181 9.13 -10.08 -11.25
CA ASN A 181 7.88 -9.54 -10.73
C ASN A 181 7.42 -8.42 -11.64
N ALA A 182 6.15 -8.45 -12.00
CA ALA A 182 5.52 -7.38 -12.76
C ALA A 182 4.14 -7.09 -12.17
N THR A 183 3.80 -5.82 -12.05
CA THR A 183 2.49 -5.37 -11.56
C THR A 183 2.00 -4.24 -12.45
N TYR A 184 0.77 -4.37 -12.90
CA TYR A 184 -0.01 -3.31 -13.53
C TYR A 184 -1.13 -2.89 -12.60
N ILE A 185 -1.34 -1.57 -12.45
CA ILE A 185 -2.41 -1.00 -11.65
C ILE A 185 -3.13 0.05 -12.48
N ARG A 186 -4.45 -0.10 -12.60
CA ARG A 186 -5.32 0.99 -13.04
C ARG A 186 -5.96 1.61 -11.83
N GLN A 187 -5.65 2.88 -11.56
CA GLN A 187 -6.15 3.63 -10.42
C GLN A 187 -7.10 4.72 -10.88
N GLY A 188 -8.28 4.78 -10.26
CA GLY A 188 -9.22 5.89 -10.36
C GLY A 188 -9.23 6.65 -9.03
N GLN A 189 -9.09 7.96 -9.08
CA GLN A 189 -8.97 8.82 -7.90
C GLN A 189 -9.92 9.99 -8.00
N ARG A 190 -10.77 10.17 -6.98
CA ARG A 190 -11.70 11.28 -6.85
C ARG A 190 -11.36 12.08 -5.59
N ILE A 191 -11.05 13.36 -5.78
CA ILE A 191 -10.59 14.24 -4.69
C ILE A 191 -11.78 14.59 -3.78
N ASP A 192 -12.92 14.97 -4.37
CA ASP A 192 -14.14 15.30 -3.66
C ASP A 192 -15.38 14.85 -4.48
N GLN A 193 -16.57 14.94 -3.90
CA GLN A 193 -17.81 14.47 -4.53
C GLN A 193 -18.19 15.23 -5.83
N HIS A 194 -17.64 16.43 -6.04
CA HIS A 194 -17.92 17.29 -7.19
C HIS A 194 -16.83 17.18 -8.27
N SER A 195 -15.66 16.61 -7.93
CA SER A 195 -14.55 16.47 -8.84
C SER A 195 -14.70 15.25 -9.75
N PRO A 196 -14.29 15.34 -11.02
CA PRO A 196 -14.25 14.18 -11.90
C PRO A 196 -13.21 13.17 -11.40
N GLU A 197 -13.49 11.88 -11.57
CA GLU A 197 -12.54 10.82 -11.29
C GLU A 197 -11.38 10.87 -12.29
N LYS A 198 -10.15 10.98 -11.79
CA LYS A 198 -8.93 10.94 -12.60
C LYS A 198 -8.39 9.51 -12.65
N HIS A 199 -8.01 9.06 -13.85
CA HIS A 199 -7.50 7.70 -14.05
C HIS A 199 -6.01 7.72 -14.36
N TYR A 200 -5.26 6.80 -13.72
CA TYR A 200 -3.83 6.60 -13.89
C TYR A 200 -3.54 5.13 -14.18
N ASN A 201 -2.53 4.91 -15.01
CA ASN A 201 -1.99 3.57 -15.26
C ASN A 201 -0.57 3.51 -14.70
N LEU A 202 -0.33 2.58 -13.80
CA LEU A 202 0.95 2.41 -13.12
C LEU A 202 1.52 1.05 -13.46
N TYR A 203 2.82 1.02 -13.75
CA TYR A 203 3.56 -0.19 -14.07
C TYR A 203 4.76 -0.29 -13.16
N PHE A 204 4.93 -1.45 -12.55
CA PHE A 204 6.09 -1.81 -11.75
C PHE A 204 6.67 -3.10 -12.31
N ALA A 205 7.97 -3.14 -12.47
CA ALA A 205 8.69 -4.35 -12.83
C ALA A 205 9.95 -4.48 -12.00
N ASN A 206 10.26 -5.70 -11.58
CA ASN A 206 11.49 -6.03 -10.88
C ASN A 206 12.03 -7.34 -11.44
N ALA A 207 13.28 -7.32 -11.88
CA ALA A 207 14.01 -8.51 -12.29
C ALA A 207 15.26 -8.61 -11.42
N SER A 208 15.45 -9.72 -10.74
CA SER A 208 16.68 -10.02 -10.01
C SER A 208 17.24 -11.34 -10.50
N THR A 209 18.54 -11.38 -10.79
CA THR A 209 19.20 -12.58 -11.30
C THR A 209 20.50 -12.83 -10.53
N THR A 210 20.77 -14.09 -10.25
CA THR A 210 21.98 -14.55 -9.59
C THR A 210 22.67 -15.58 -10.46
N PHE A 211 23.95 -15.34 -10.73
CA PHE A 211 24.85 -16.30 -11.37
C PHE A 211 25.77 -16.90 -10.33
N THR A 212 25.73 -18.21 -10.19
CA THR A 212 26.62 -19.00 -9.33
C THR A 212 27.77 -19.54 -10.16
N LEU A 213 28.94 -18.93 -10.03
CA LEU A 213 30.12 -19.27 -10.80
C LEU A 213 31.03 -20.25 -10.04
N PRO A 214 32.00 -20.93 -10.72
CA PRO A 214 32.99 -21.74 -10.09
C PRO A 214 33.77 -20.99 -8.98
N ALA A 215 34.43 -21.73 -8.08
CA ALA A 215 35.16 -21.19 -6.94
C ALA A 215 34.33 -20.32 -5.97
N LYS A 216 33.02 -20.61 -5.87
CA LYS A 216 32.06 -19.96 -4.94
C LYS A 216 31.94 -18.44 -5.20
N PHE A 217 32.02 -18.00 -6.44
CA PHE A 217 31.66 -16.64 -6.84
C PHE A 217 30.19 -16.55 -7.17
N TYR A 218 29.58 -15.42 -6.81
CA TYR A 218 28.18 -15.06 -7.10
C TYR A 218 28.15 -13.68 -7.73
N ILE A 219 27.40 -13.53 -8.80
CA ILE A 219 27.10 -12.23 -9.40
C ILE A 219 25.59 -12.03 -9.27
N ASP A 220 25.20 -10.95 -8.61
CA ASP A 220 23.82 -10.55 -8.44
C ASP A 220 23.58 -9.28 -9.24
N LEU A 221 22.54 -9.31 -10.09
CA LEU A 221 22.05 -8.14 -10.83
C LEU A 221 20.59 -7.94 -10.48
N SER A 222 20.19 -6.71 -10.22
CA SER A 222 18.78 -6.39 -10.06
C SER A 222 18.42 -5.12 -10.81
N TYR A 223 17.27 -5.17 -11.47
CA TYR A 223 16.69 -4.04 -12.16
C TYR A 223 15.28 -3.81 -11.64
N ARG A 224 14.96 -2.55 -11.29
CA ARG A 224 13.64 -2.13 -10.88
C ARG A 224 13.19 -0.98 -11.77
N PHE A 225 11.99 -1.09 -12.25
CA PHE A 225 11.29 -0.08 -13.02
C PHE A 225 10.01 0.35 -12.30
N GLN A 226 9.75 1.64 -12.29
CA GLN A 226 8.51 2.25 -11.86
C GLN A 226 8.09 3.27 -12.92
N SER A 227 6.86 3.18 -13.40
CA SER A 227 6.33 4.17 -14.35
C SER A 227 6.13 5.53 -13.66
N ARG A 228 5.75 6.54 -14.45
CA ARG A 228 5.25 7.80 -13.92
C ARG A 228 4.18 7.54 -12.85
N MET A 229 4.27 8.26 -11.73
CA MET A 229 3.26 8.28 -10.67
C MET A 229 2.72 9.70 -10.51
N ASP A 230 1.41 9.82 -10.41
CA ASP A 230 0.74 11.10 -10.18
C ASP A 230 0.28 11.17 -8.71
N PHE A 231 0.55 12.31 -8.05
CA PHE A 231 0.18 12.62 -6.67
C PHE A 231 -0.63 13.92 -6.68
N GLY A 232 -1.96 13.81 -6.68
CA GLY A 232 -2.83 14.97 -6.72
C GLY A 232 -2.57 15.85 -7.94
N ASN A 233 -1.90 16.96 -7.74
CA ASN A 233 -1.51 17.92 -8.80
C ASN A 233 -0.02 17.88 -9.15
N CYS A 234 0.74 16.95 -8.57
CA CYS A 234 2.14 16.73 -8.86
C CYS A 234 2.34 15.34 -9.50
N TRP A 235 3.48 15.14 -10.15
CA TRP A 235 3.86 13.84 -10.71
C TRP A 235 5.36 13.59 -10.60
N VAL A 236 5.72 12.31 -10.53
CA VAL A 236 7.10 11.83 -10.50
C VAL A 236 7.40 11.14 -11.82
N LYS A 237 8.53 11.47 -12.43
CA LYS A 237 9.03 10.81 -13.66
C LYS A 237 9.22 9.31 -13.44
N PRO A 238 9.22 8.50 -14.51
CA PRO A 238 9.60 7.10 -14.39
C PRO A 238 10.98 6.95 -13.74
N LEU A 239 11.10 5.93 -12.90
CA LEU A 239 12.33 5.63 -12.15
C LEU A 239 12.89 4.28 -12.59
N HIS A 240 14.20 4.24 -12.75
CA HIS A 240 14.96 3.06 -13.11
C HIS A 240 16.09 2.88 -12.12
N PHE A 241 16.21 1.69 -11.54
CA PHE A 241 17.27 1.35 -10.61
C PHE A 241 17.96 0.09 -11.10
N LEU A 242 19.25 0.17 -11.30
CA LEU A 242 20.11 -0.98 -11.63
C LEU A 242 21.14 -1.15 -10.52
N ASN A 243 21.18 -2.35 -9.96
CA ASN A 243 22.19 -2.71 -8.96
C ASN A 243 22.96 -3.94 -9.44
N ALA A 244 24.26 -3.96 -9.19
CA ALA A 244 25.12 -5.09 -9.44
C ALA A 244 25.98 -5.38 -8.21
N GLY A 245 26.15 -6.65 -7.89
CA GLY A 245 26.96 -7.11 -6.77
C GLY A 245 27.78 -8.32 -7.14
N ILE A 246 28.99 -8.41 -6.60
CA ILE A 246 29.84 -9.59 -6.70
C ILE A 246 30.17 -10.05 -5.29
N LYS A 247 29.96 -11.33 -5.02
CA LYS A 247 30.25 -11.97 -3.74
C LYS A 247 31.12 -13.20 -3.94
N LYS A 248 32.13 -13.32 -3.10
CA LYS A 248 32.94 -14.55 -3.00
C LYS A 248 32.76 -15.14 -1.60
N ARG A 249 32.49 -16.43 -1.53
CA ARG A 249 32.41 -17.17 -0.27
C ARG A 249 33.79 -17.89 -0.08
N PHE A 250 34.43 -17.55 1.00
CA PHE A 250 35.67 -18.21 1.45
C PHE A 250 35.25 -19.30 2.46
N GLY A 251 35.84 -20.44 2.34
CA GLY A 251 35.59 -21.49 3.31
C GLY A 251 35.57 -22.80 2.89
#